data_9477288a27b0c52f493b69f3f9953bd4
#
_entry.id   9477288a27b0c52f493b69f3f9953bd4
#
_cell.length_a   1.000
_cell.length_b   1.000
_cell.length_c   1.000
_cell.angle_alpha   90.00
_cell.angle_beta   90.00
_cell.angle_gamma   90.00
#
_symmetry.space_group_name_H-M   'P 1'
#
loop_
_entity.id
_entity.type
_entity.pdbx_description
1 polymer ?
#
loop_
_entity_poly.entity_id
_entity_poly.type
_entity_poly.pdbx_seq_one_letter_code
_entity_poly.pdbx_strand_id
1 'polypeptide(L)'
;MAKRPDTLETLLLALELLRRIPRKNKITARELQEQLQNAGMDRDLRTIQRMLETFSEHFEIERDDRSKPYGFRWQEASRGMAVSHLTPQESLLLQLAQEHLRNLLPPRLMQSMSGFFDQARRNLDGYPDNPQSTSLEREWQHKVRVVATSQPLLPPTIAPGVLEEVSEALYANLWLELDYQNAAGKRQQAKVMPLGLAQQGPRLYLVCRFEDFDNERSLALHRIRKAQASTLSFERPKEFDLAQYDADGRFGFGYGEKVRLTFEIETEAGFHLTETPLSRDQHVKYLDNEWLEITATVVDSAMLDWWIRGFGEAIRAVKKTILDA
;
A
#
# COMPACT_ATOMS: atom_id res chain seq x y z
N MET A 1 -24.60 -35.21 32.90
CA MET A 1 -25.40 -34.01 32.64
C MET A 1 -24.64 -33.19 31.57
N ALA A 2 -25.17 -33.09 30.36
CA ALA A 2 -24.55 -32.30 29.31
C ALA A 2 -24.62 -30.81 29.69
N LYS A 3 -23.46 -30.15 29.77
CA LYS A 3 -23.30 -28.73 30.06
C LYS A 3 -24.07 -27.96 29.00
N ARG A 4 -25.01 -27.09 29.37
CA ARG A 4 -25.65 -26.19 28.39
C ARG A 4 -24.54 -25.40 27.72
N PRO A 5 -24.51 -25.33 26.37
CA PRO A 5 -23.49 -24.55 25.69
C PRO A 5 -23.59 -23.10 26.12
N ASP A 6 -22.45 -22.48 26.39
CA ASP A 6 -22.34 -21.07 26.73
C ASP A 6 -22.89 -20.24 25.55
N THR A 7 -23.51 -19.12 25.83
CA THR A 7 -24.06 -18.22 24.80
C THR A 7 -22.99 -17.82 23.76
N LEU A 8 -21.75 -17.65 24.21
CA LEU A 8 -20.60 -17.34 23.36
C LEU A 8 -20.26 -18.51 22.41
N GLU A 9 -20.25 -19.75 22.92
CA GLU A 9 -20.00 -20.95 22.09
C GLU A 9 -21.07 -21.12 21.00
N THR A 10 -22.34 -20.82 21.34
CA THR A 10 -23.46 -20.87 20.39
C THR A 10 -23.32 -19.80 19.33
N LEU A 11 -22.91 -18.58 19.69
CA LEU A 11 -22.67 -17.49 18.75
C LEU A 11 -21.49 -17.80 17.80
N LEU A 12 -20.39 -18.30 18.32
CA LEU A 12 -19.22 -18.70 17.54
C LEU A 12 -19.57 -19.81 16.54
N LEU A 13 -20.36 -20.81 16.98
CA LEU A 13 -20.85 -21.87 16.09
C LEU A 13 -21.74 -21.32 15.00
N ALA A 14 -22.63 -20.37 15.31
CA ALA A 14 -23.48 -19.72 14.32
C ALA A 14 -22.66 -18.99 13.26
N LEU A 15 -21.67 -18.20 13.68
CA LEU A 15 -20.78 -17.47 12.77
C LEU A 15 -19.98 -18.43 11.88
N GLU A 16 -19.45 -19.53 12.44
CA GLU A 16 -18.68 -20.51 11.68
C GLU A 16 -19.54 -21.28 10.68
N LEU A 17 -20.77 -21.60 11.00
CA LEU A 17 -21.72 -22.22 10.06
C LEU A 17 -22.05 -21.27 8.93
N LEU A 18 -22.46 -20.03 9.21
CA LEU A 18 -22.78 -19.02 8.20
C LEU A 18 -21.63 -18.75 7.25
N ARG A 19 -20.39 -18.76 7.75
CA ARG A 19 -19.16 -18.56 6.96
C ARG A 19 -18.89 -19.70 5.97
N ARG A 20 -19.30 -20.93 6.30
CA ARG A 20 -19.07 -22.14 5.48
C ARG A 20 -20.17 -22.42 4.47
N ILE A 21 -21.33 -21.76 4.56
CA ILE A 21 -22.39 -21.92 3.56
C ILE A 21 -21.93 -21.31 2.22
N PRO A 22 -21.85 -22.09 1.15
CA PRO A 22 -21.35 -21.63 -0.14
C PRO A 22 -22.41 -20.80 -0.91
N ARG A 23 -21.98 -20.07 -1.91
CA ARG A 23 -22.86 -19.30 -2.81
C ARG A 23 -23.26 -20.06 -4.07
N LYS A 24 -22.31 -20.76 -4.67
CA LYS A 24 -22.52 -21.42 -5.98
C LYS A 24 -23.08 -22.83 -5.85
N ASN A 25 -22.52 -23.61 -4.94
CA ASN A 25 -22.91 -25.00 -4.72
C ASN A 25 -23.74 -25.09 -3.45
N LYS A 26 -24.51 -26.16 -3.31
CA LYS A 26 -25.27 -26.45 -2.09
C LYS A 26 -24.42 -27.30 -1.17
N ILE A 27 -24.54 -27.07 0.13
CA ILE A 27 -23.89 -27.83 1.18
C ILE A 27 -24.92 -28.45 2.11
N THR A 28 -24.69 -29.67 2.54
CA THR A 28 -25.57 -30.38 3.47
C THR A 28 -25.13 -30.15 4.92
N ALA A 29 -26.05 -30.39 5.86
CA ALA A 29 -25.73 -30.33 7.30
C ALA A 29 -24.62 -31.32 7.70
N ARG A 30 -24.52 -32.46 7.01
CA ARG A 30 -23.50 -33.48 7.27
C ARG A 30 -22.10 -33.00 6.82
N GLU A 31 -21.99 -32.44 5.62
CA GLU A 31 -20.75 -31.86 5.13
C GLU A 31 -20.26 -30.71 6.01
N LEU A 32 -21.19 -29.85 6.50
CA LEU A 32 -20.84 -28.80 7.46
C LEU A 32 -20.38 -29.37 8.80
N GLN A 33 -20.98 -30.47 9.27
CA GLN A 33 -20.53 -31.16 10.48
C GLN A 33 -19.09 -31.67 10.32
N GLU A 34 -18.78 -32.32 9.21
CA GLU A 34 -17.43 -32.81 8.90
C GLU A 34 -16.40 -31.66 8.83
N GLN A 35 -16.77 -30.54 8.21
CA GLN A 35 -15.91 -29.34 8.19
C GLN A 35 -15.69 -28.71 9.57
N LEU A 36 -16.70 -28.69 10.43
CA LEU A 36 -16.58 -28.22 11.81
C LEU A 36 -15.70 -29.13 12.66
N GLN A 37 -15.86 -30.45 12.53
CA GLN A 37 -15.02 -31.43 13.22
C GLN A 37 -13.54 -31.29 12.83
N ASN A 38 -13.26 -31.10 11.53
CA ASN A 38 -11.92 -30.84 11.03
C ASN A 38 -11.32 -29.53 11.58
N ALA A 39 -12.16 -28.56 11.94
CA ALA A 39 -11.78 -27.31 12.58
C ALA A 39 -11.75 -27.38 14.12
N GLY A 40 -11.87 -28.59 14.71
CA GLY A 40 -11.82 -28.81 16.16
C GLY A 40 -13.13 -28.47 16.90
N MET A 41 -14.23 -28.26 16.16
CA MET A 41 -15.55 -27.96 16.74
C MET A 41 -16.48 -29.17 16.57
N ASP A 42 -16.66 -29.95 17.62
CA ASP A 42 -17.58 -31.10 17.61
C ASP A 42 -18.98 -30.66 18.05
N ARG A 43 -19.99 -30.86 17.16
CA ARG A 43 -21.40 -30.59 17.40
C ARG A 43 -22.27 -31.65 16.76
N ASP A 44 -23.38 -31.95 17.42
CA ASP A 44 -24.34 -32.93 16.90
C ASP A 44 -25.07 -32.42 15.65
N LEU A 45 -25.36 -33.35 14.76
CA LEU A 45 -25.98 -33.06 13.47
C LEU A 45 -27.36 -32.37 13.62
N ARG A 46 -28.13 -32.71 14.65
CA ARG A 46 -29.44 -32.15 14.90
C ARG A 46 -29.39 -30.67 15.27
N THR A 47 -28.37 -30.29 16.04
CA THR A 47 -28.11 -28.88 16.37
C THR A 47 -27.76 -28.09 15.12
N ILE A 48 -26.89 -28.61 14.25
CA ILE A 48 -26.52 -27.97 12.99
C ILE A 48 -27.73 -27.83 12.07
N GLN A 49 -28.55 -28.88 11.92
CA GLN A 49 -29.76 -28.84 11.12
C GLN A 49 -30.73 -27.76 11.58
N ARG A 50 -31.02 -27.71 12.88
CA ARG A 50 -31.90 -26.68 13.47
C ARG A 50 -31.37 -25.26 13.25
N MET A 51 -30.06 -25.07 13.37
CA MET A 51 -29.46 -23.75 13.11
C MET A 51 -29.59 -23.37 11.63
N LEU A 52 -29.37 -24.29 10.71
CA LEU A 52 -29.51 -24.05 9.27
C LEU A 52 -30.96 -23.73 8.87
N GLU A 53 -31.95 -24.39 9.50
CA GLU A 53 -33.36 -24.07 9.35
C GLU A 53 -33.63 -22.63 9.81
N THR A 54 -33.20 -22.27 11.02
CA THR A 54 -33.31 -20.89 11.52
C THR A 54 -32.61 -19.89 10.62
N PHE A 55 -31.43 -20.23 10.09
CA PHE A 55 -30.72 -19.34 9.17
C PHE A 55 -31.49 -19.17 7.84
N SER A 56 -32.14 -20.19 7.32
CA SER A 56 -32.95 -20.07 6.10
C SER A 56 -34.23 -19.22 6.30
N GLU A 57 -34.65 -19.02 7.54
CA GLU A 57 -35.82 -18.17 7.88
C GLU A 57 -35.42 -16.69 8.10
N HIS A 58 -34.19 -16.44 8.58
CA HIS A 58 -33.77 -15.12 9.00
C HIS A 58 -32.67 -14.48 8.13
N PHE A 59 -32.00 -15.27 7.30
CA PHE A 59 -30.98 -14.81 6.37
C PHE A 59 -31.37 -15.19 4.94
N GLU A 60 -30.75 -14.56 3.96
CA GLU A 60 -30.94 -14.84 2.53
C GLU A 60 -30.27 -16.19 2.13
N ILE A 61 -30.61 -17.26 2.84
CA ILE A 61 -30.12 -18.62 2.61
C ILE A 61 -31.24 -19.45 2.01
N GLU A 62 -31.01 -20.00 0.81
CA GLU A 62 -31.91 -20.88 0.12
C GLU A 62 -31.73 -22.31 0.64
N ARG A 63 -32.85 -22.94 1.07
CA ARG A 63 -32.90 -24.35 1.37
C ARG A 63 -33.48 -25.10 0.16
N ASP A 64 -32.75 -26.06 -0.36
CA ASP A 64 -33.25 -27.00 -1.37
C ASP A 64 -33.84 -28.24 -0.69
N ASP A 65 -35.15 -28.35 -0.69
CA ASP A 65 -35.92 -29.43 -0.09
C ASP A 65 -36.44 -30.45 -1.13
N ARG A 66 -36.04 -30.31 -2.39
CA ARG A 66 -36.47 -31.23 -3.49
C ARG A 66 -35.94 -32.66 -3.29
N SER A 67 -34.86 -32.82 -2.53
CA SER A 67 -34.27 -34.13 -2.19
C SER A 67 -33.65 -34.14 -0.81
N LYS A 68 -33.64 -35.30 -0.14
CA LYS A 68 -32.90 -35.47 1.12
C LYS A 68 -31.53 -36.07 0.83
N PRO A 69 -30.44 -35.63 1.52
CA PRO A 69 -30.42 -34.57 2.55
C PRO A 69 -30.61 -33.18 1.95
N TYR A 70 -31.26 -32.28 2.70
CA TYR A 70 -31.45 -30.89 2.27
C TYR A 70 -30.12 -30.17 2.09
N GLY A 71 -30.03 -29.37 1.00
CA GLY A 71 -28.88 -28.54 0.70
C GLY A 71 -29.15 -27.08 1.02
N PHE A 72 -28.12 -26.38 1.47
CA PHE A 72 -28.19 -24.96 1.81
C PHE A 72 -27.15 -24.18 1.01
N ARG A 73 -27.54 -22.98 0.54
CA ARG A 73 -26.62 -22.04 -0.10
C ARG A 73 -27.13 -20.62 0.12
N TRP A 74 -26.24 -19.65 0.02
CA TRP A 74 -26.70 -18.27 -0.08
C TRP A 74 -27.46 -18.07 -1.38
N GLN A 75 -28.54 -17.26 -1.33
CA GLN A 75 -29.25 -16.86 -2.55
C GLN A 75 -28.29 -16.09 -3.48
N GLU A 76 -28.48 -16.17 -4.78
CA GLU A 76 -27.57 -15.60 -5.77
C GLU A 76 -27.45 -14.07 -5.64
N ALA A 77 -28.57 -13.41 -5.31
CA ALA A 77 -28.64 -11.98 -4.99
C ALA A 77 -28.22 -11.64 -3.54
N SER A 78 -28.02 -12.65 -2.70
CA SER A 78 -27.68 -12.47 -1.29
C SER A 78 -26.31 -11.80 -1.11
N ARG A 79 -26.23 -10.90 -0.16
CA ARG A 79 -24.96 -10.29 0.26
C ARG A 79 -24.09 -11.25 1.09
N GLY A 80 -24.65 -12.39 1.52
CA GLY A 80 -23.98 -13.37 2.38
C GLY A 80 -23.69 -12.81 3.77
N MET A 81 -22.86 -13.49 4.54
CA MET A 81 -22.23 -12.87 5.70
C MET A 81 -21.06 -12.01 5.22
N ALA A 82 -21.38 -10.90 4.55
CA ALA A 82 -20.39 -9.85 4.37
C ALA A 82 -20.16 -9.23 5.76
N VAL A 83 -19.05 -9.58 6.35
CA VAL A 83 -18.53 -8.89 7.54
C VAL A 83 -18.37 -7.44 7.14
N SER A 84 -19.19 -6.58 7.76
CA SER A 84 -19.32 -5.15 7.52
C SER A 84 -19.81 -4.76 6.11
N HIS A 85 -20.99 -4.17 6.06
CA HIS A 85 -21.44 -3.44 4.88
C HIS A 85 -20.53 -2.23 4.73
N LEU A 86 -19.59 -2.30 3.79
CA LEU A 86 -18.84 -1.12 3.42
C LEU A 86 -19.81 -0.06 2.91
N THR A 87 -19.81 1.09 3.53
CA THR A 87 -20.51 2.26 3.03
C THR A 87 -19.90 2.69 1.69
N PRO A 88 -20.62 3.47 0.86
CA PRO A 88 -20.04 4.03 -0.35
C PRO A 88 -18.75 4.82 -0.08
N GLN A 89 -18.67 5.57 1.04
CA GLN A 89 -17.51 6.33 1.45
C GLN A 89 -16.32 5.44 1.84
N GLU A 90 -16.56 4.36 2.60
CA GLU A 90 -15.53 3.37 2.92
C GLU A 90 -15.04 2.64 1.67
N SER A 91 -15.94 2.37 0.74
CA SER A 91 -15.60 1.76 -0.54
C SER A 91 -14.72 2.67 -1.39
N LEU A 92 -15.05 3.97 -1.45
CA LEU A 92 -14.23 4.97 -2.11
C LEU A 92 -12.83 5.06 -1.47
N LEU A 93 -12.76 5.12 -0.13
CA LEU A 93 -11.49 5.15 0.59
C LEU A 93 -10.63 3.92 0.28
N LEU A 94 -11.21 2.72 0.29
CA LEU A 94 -10.49 1.48 -0.02
C LEU A 94 -9.98 1.44 -1.46
N GLN A 95 -10.76 1.92 -2.43
CA GLN A 95 -10.33 1.97 -3.82
C GLN A 95 -9.18 2.97 -4.03
N LEU A 96 -9.26 4.16 -3.44
CA LEU A 96 -8.17 5.14 -3.48
C LEU A 96 -6.92 4.61 -2.77
N ALA A 97 -7.08 3.94 -1.62
CA ALA A 97 -5.95 3.30 -0.93
C ALA A 97 -5.31 2.20 -1.80
N GLN A 98 -6.11 1.36 -2.45
CA GLN A 98 -5.60 0.33 -3.36
C GLN A 98 -4.82 0.94 -4.54
N GLU A 99 -5.31 2.03 -5.11
CA GLU A 99 -4.65 2.71 -6.24
C GLU A 99 -3.33 3.35 -5.83
N HIS A 100 -3.30 4.08 -4.72
CA HIS A 100 -2.17 4.91 -4.34
C HIS A 100 -1.16 4.22 -3.42
N LEU A 101 -1.56 3.23 -2.62
CA LEU A 101 -0.71 2.57 -1.63
C LEU A 101 -0.26 1.15 -2.02
N ARG A 102 -0.74 0.59 -3.13
CA ARG A 102 -0.46 -0.80 -3.53
C ARG A 102 1.03 -1.15 -3.58
N ASN A 103 1.87 -0.16 -3.88
CA ASN A 103 3.32 -0.35 -4.00
C ASN A 103 4.06 -0.15 -2.66
N LEU A 104 3.39 0.40 -1.65
CA LEU A 104 3.96 0.70 -0.33
C LEU A 104 3.48 -0.26 0.75
N LEU A 105 2.42 -1.02 0.47
CA LEU A 105 1.90 -2.03 1.38
C LEU A 105 2.45 -3.41 1.05
N PRO A 106 2.74 -4.25 2.06
CA PRO A 106 3.20 -5.62 1.84
C PRO A 106 2.23 -6.39 0.95
N PRO A 107 2.68 -7.11 -0.10
CA PRO A 107 1.81 -7.86 -1.01
C PRO A 107 0.91 -8.87 -0.30
N ARG A 108 1.39 -9.52 0.76
CA ARG A 108 0.56 -10.42 1.59
C ARG A 108 -0.61 -9.68 2.25
N LEU A 109 -0.39 -8.45 2.74
CA LEU A 109 -1.46 -7.62 3.28
C LEU A 109 -2.46 -7.25 2.19
N MET A 110 -1.98 -6.82 1.01
CA MET A 110 -2.86 -6.54 -0.13
C MET A 110 -3.68 -7.76 -0.55
N GLN A 111 -3.07 -8.93 -0.56
CA GLN A 111 -3.76 -10.19 -0.87
C GLN A 111 -4.81 -10.54 0.20
N SER A 112 -4.51 -10.40 1.49
CA SER A 112 -5.47 -10.64 2.58
C SER A 112 -6.66 -9.68 2.53
N MET A 113 -6.45 -8.47 2.02
CA MET A 113 -7.48 -7.43 1.87
C MET A 113 -8.23 -7.50 0.52
N SER A 114 -7.85 -8.43 -0.38
CA SER A 114 -8.42 -8.51 -1.73
C SER A 114 -9.95 -8.60 -1.74
N GLY A 115 -10.54 -9.38 -0.82
CA GLY A 115 -11.99 -9.51 -0.67
C GLY A 115 -12.68 -8.17 -0.36
N PHE A 116 -12.05 -7.32 0.46
CA PHE A 116 -12.55 -5.97 0.79
C PHE A 116 -12.44 -5.03 -0.41
N PHE A 117 -11.33 -5.07 -1.13
CA PHE A 117 -11.16 -4.27 -2.35
C PHE A 117 -12.16 -4.66 -3.44
N ASP A 118 -12.38 -5.96 -3.63
CA ASP A 118 -13.38 -6.46 -4.58
C ASP A 118 -14.80 -6.09 -4.16
N GLN A 119 -15.10 -6.10 -2.86
CA GLN A 119 -16.39 -5.65 -2.36
C GLN A 119 -16.56 -4.14 -2.53
N ALA A 120 -15.53 -3.36 -2.21
CA ALA A 120 -15.53 -1.92 -2.41
C ALA A 120 -15.77 -1.55 -3.88
N ARG A 121 -15.11 -2.27 -4.80
CA ARG A 121 -15.32 -2.10 -6.25
C ARG A 121 -16.77 -2.40 -6.65
N ARG A 122 -17.29 -3.56 -6.24
CA ARG A 122 -18.70 -3.92 -6.53
C ARG A 122 -19.69 -2.91 -5.97
N ASN A 123 -19.44 -2.38 -4.77
CA ASN A 123 -20.29 -1.36 -4.18
C ASN A 123 -20.30 -0.06 -5.00
N LEU A 124 -19.15 0.37 -5.51
CA LEU A 124 -19.02 1.58 -6.34
C LEU A 124 -19.52 1.36 -7.76
N ASP A 125 -19.33 0.16 -8.33
CA ASP A 125 -19.82 -0.16 -9.68
C ASP A 125 -21.36 -0.22 -9.78
N GLY A 126 -22.03 -0.28 -8.63
CA GLY A 126 -23.48 -0.30 -8.52
C GLY A 126 -24.06 -1.66 -8.83
N TYR A 127 -25.14 -2.01 -8.11
CA TYR A 127 -26.00 -3.11 -8.51
C TYR A 127 -27.01 -2.59 -9.55
N PRO A 128 -27.38 -3.39 -10.57
CA PRO A 128 -28.37 -3.02 -11.57
C PRO A 128 -29.70 -2.56 -10.95
N ASP A 129 -30.03 -3.06 -9.74
CA ASP A 129 -31.32 -2.84 -9.07
C ASP A 129 -31.32 -1.65 -8.10
N ASN A 130 -30.21 -0.97 -7.84
CA ASN A 130 -30.18 0.23 -6.99
C ASN A 130 -29.19 1.30 -7.51
N PRO A 131 -29.58 2.04 -8.55
CA PRO A 131 -28.69 3.02 -9.18
C PRO A 131 -28.48 4.31 -8.36
N GLN A 132 -29.22 4.54 -7.27
CA GLN A 132 -29.25 5.86 -6.62
C GLN A 132 -28.21 6.09 -5.51
N SER A 133 -27.56 5.05 -4.97
CA SER A 133 -26.72 5.22 -3.76
C SER A 133 -25.20 5.29 -4.01
N THR A 134 -24.73 5.16 -5.26
CA THR A 134 -23.28 5.01 -5.55
C THR A 134 -22.76 5.94 -6.63
N SER A 135 -23.58 6.89 -7.11
CA SER A 135 -23.18 7.75 -8.24
C SER A 135 -22.12 8.78 -7.85
N LEU A 136 -22.22 9.37 -6.65
CA LEU A 136 -21.34 10.47 -6.23
C LEU A 136 -19.92 9.99 -5.92
N GLU A 137 -19.78 8.88 -5.20
CA GLU A 137 -18.49 8.31 -4.84
C GLU A 137 -17.76 7.74 -6.07
N ARG A 138 -18.49 7.11 -7.00
CA ARG A 138 -17.95 6.67 -8.29
C ARG A 138 -17.46 7.85 -9.12
N GLU A 139 -18.28 8.89 -9.23
CA GLU A 139 -17.91 10.11 -9.95
C GLU A 139 -16.69 10.78 -9.33
N TRP A 140 -16.54 10.72 -7.98
CA TRP A 140 -15.40 11.31 -7.30
C TRP A 140 -14.08 10.73 -7.76
N GLN A 141 -13.97 9.42 -7.99
CA GLN A 141 -12.75 8.78 -8.52
C GLN A 141 -12.30 9.38 -9.86
N HIS A 142 -13.25 9.84 -10.67
CA HIS A 142 -12.96 10.47 -11.95
C HIS A 142 -12.70 11.98 -11.84
N LYS A 143 -13.00 12.58 -10.67
CA LYS A 143 -12.84 14.02 -10.43
C LYS A 143 -11.53 14.36 -9.70
N VAL A 144 -10.81 13.36 -9.17
CA VAL A 144 -9.55 13.56 -8.43
C VAL A 144 -8.41 12.84 -9.14
N ARG A 145 -7.22 13.45 -9.13
CA ARG A 145 -6.02 12.84 -9.68
C ARG A 145 -4.76 13.41 -9.05
N VAL A 146 -3.80 12.54 -8.77
CA VAL A 146 -2.43 12.94 -8.44
C VAL A 146 -1.68 13.11 -9.75
N VAL A 147 -1.20 14.34 -9.99
CA VAL A 147 -0.46 14.69 -11.20
C VAL A 147 1.04 14.73 -10.89
N ALA A 148 1.86 14.19 -11.79
CA ALA A 148 3.31 14.26 -11.64
C ALA A 148 3.80 15.71 -11.74
N THR A 149 4.75 16.09 -10.89
CA THR A 149 5.37 17.43 -10.88
C THR A 149 6.48 17.58 -11.93
N SER A 150 6.83 16.51 -12.63
CA SER A 150 7.83 16.47 -13.71
C SER A 150 7.31 15.67 -14.88
N GLN A 151 8.11 15.54 -15.96
CA GLN A 151 7.77 14.72 -17.11
C GLN A 151 7.33 13.30 -16.66
N PRO A 152 6.11 12.85 -16.99
CA PRO A 152 5.63 11.52 -16.64
C PRO A 152 6.50 10.41 -17.25
N LEU A 153 6.86 9.44 -16.44
CA LEU A 153 7.63 8.26 -16.84
C LEU A 153 6.80 6.99 -16.64
N LEU A 154 6.99 6.01 -17.49
CA LEU A 154 6.40 4.69 -17.28
C LEU A 154 7.10 3.96 -16.14
N PRO A 155 6.34 3.20 -15.32
CA PRO A 155 6.93 2.41 -14.25
C PRO A 155 7.81 1.30 -14.83
N PRO A 156 8.99 1.06 -14.25
CA PRO A 156 9.84 -0.05 -14.66
C PRO A 156 9.24 -1.38 -14.21
N THR A 157 9.56 -2.46 -14.93
CA THR A 157 9.16 -3.81 -14.55
C THR A 157 10.05 -4.31 -13.41
N ILE A 158 9.44 -4.76 -12.33
CA ILE A 158 10.10 -5.47 -11.22
C ILE A 158 9.96 -6.96 -11.49
N ALA A 159 11.05 -7.72 -11.28
CA ALA A 159 11.03 -9.16 -11.47
C ALA A 159 10.02 -9.83 -10.51
N PRO A 160 9.27 -10.86 -10.96
CA PRO A 160 8.31 -11.56 -10.11
C PRO A 160 8.93 -12.06 -8.81
N GLY A 161 8.21 -11.94 -7.70
CA GLY A 161 8.63 -12.36 -6.36
C GLY A 161 9.55 -11.37 -5.64
N VAL A 162 10.15 -10.39 -6.32
CA VAL A 162 11.10 -9.46 -5.68
C VAL A 162 10.42 -8.56 -4.67
N LEU A 163 9.27 -7.98 -5.01
CA LEU A 163 8.55 -7.10 -4.08
C LEU A 163 8.02 -7.87 -2.88
N GLU A 164 7.58 -9.10 -3.08
CA GLU A 164 7.11 -10.02 -2.06
C GLU A 164 8.20 -10.32 -1.04
N GLU A 165 9.36 -10.76 -1.50
CA GLU A 165 10.51 -11.11 -0.65
C GLU A 165 11.08 -9.89 0.09
N VAL A 166 11.21 -8.75 -0.60
CA VAL A 166 11.63 -7.48 0.01
C VAL A 166 10.66 -7.04 1.10
N SER A 167 9.35 -7.12 0.84
CA SER A 167 8.33 -6.72 1.79
C SER A 167 8.28 -7.64 3.01
N GLU A 168 8.45 -8.95 2.80
CA GLU A 168 8.53 -9.93 3.89
C GLU A 168 9.72 -9.65 4.79
N ALA A 169 10.90 -9.47 4.19
CA ALA A 169 12.12 -9.21 4.92
C ALA A 169 12.04 -7.89 5.71
N LEU A 170 11.45 -6.84 5.13
CA LEU A 170 11.20 -5.57 5.82
C LEU A 170 10.22 -5.73 6.99
N TYR A 171 9.11 -6.44 6.76
CA TYR A 171 8.05 -6.58 7.76
C TYR A 171 8.53 -7.35 9.00
N ALA A 172 9.32 -8.40 8.79
CA ALA A 172 9.78 -9.29 9.85
C ALA A 172 11.23 -8.99 10.32
N ASN A 173 11.89 -7.94 9.82
CA ASN A 173 13.30 -7.62 10.08
C ASN A 173 14.22 -8.81 9.81
N LEU A 174 14.06 -9.45 8.63
CA LEU A 174 14.88 -10.56 8.18
C LEU A 174 15.99 -10.09 7.24
N TRP A 175 17.13 -10.77 7.31
CA TRP A 175 18.16 -10.60 6.29
C TRP A 175 17.60 -10.98 4.92
N LEU A 176 18.08 -10.28 3.88
CA LEU A 176 17.66 -10.47 2.50
C LEU A 176 18.87 -10.80 1.64
N GLU A 177 18.83 -11.94 0.98
CA GLU A 177 19.77 -12.31 -0.07
C GLU A 177 19.25 -11.80 -1.42
N LEU A 178 20.10 -11.14 -2.18
CA LEU A 178 19.69 -10.58 -3.46
C LEU A 178 20.77 -10.68 -4.53
N ASP A 179 20.32 -10.79 -5.77
CA ASP A 179 21.10 -10.65 -6.99
C ASP A 179 20.75 -9.32 -7.64
N TYR A 180 21.68 -8.38 -7.56
CA TYR A 180 21.48 -6.98 -7.93
C TYR A 180 22.41 -6.57 -9.05
N GLN A 181 21.89 -5.80 -10.02
CA GLN A 181 22.69 -5.17 -11.07
C GLN A 181 22.62 -3.65 -10.90
N ASN A 182 23.76 -3.00 -10.66
CA ASN A 182 23.80 -1.54 -10.47
C ASN A 182 23.63 -0.77 -11.79
N ALA A 183 23.57 0.57 -11.71
CA ALA A 183 23.40 1.42 -12.90
C ALA A 183 24.55 1.31 -13.91
N ALA A 184 25.75 0.94 -13.46
CA ALA A 184 26.92 0.70 -14.31
C ALA A 184 26.96 -0.70 -14.93
N GLY A 185 25.88 -1.52 -14.75
CA GLY A 185 25.81 -2.86 -15.29
C GLY A 185 26.53 -3.93 -14.46
N LYS A 186 27.23 -3.57 -13.38
CA LYS A 186 27.92 -4.53 -12.53
C LYS A 186 26.91 -5.33 -11.71
N ARG A 187 26.94 -6.65 -11.85
CA ARG A 187 26.11 -7.61 -11.11
C ARG A 187 26.85 -8.08 -9.87
N GLN A 188 26.13 -8.24 -8.77
CA GLN A 188 26.64 -8.80 -7.53
C GLN A 188 25.54 -9.53 -6.77
N GLN A 189 25.92 -10.59 -6.09
CA GLN A 189 25.12 -11.19 -5.03
C GLN A 189 25.49 -10.50 -3.72
N ALA A 190 24.50 -10.23 -2.89
CA ALA A 190 24.70 -9.55 -1.63
C ALA A 190 23.67 -10.03 -0.61
N LYS A 191 24.08 -10.01 0.64
CA LYS A 191 23.22 -10.15 1.79
C LYS A 191 23.07 -8.78 2.42
N VAL A 192 21.84 -8.33 2.61
CA VAL A 192 21.53 -6.99 3.07
C VAL A 192 20.54 -7.01 4.23
N MET A 193 20.62 -5.99 5.04
CA MET A 193 19.68 -5.64 6.11
C MET A 193 18.69 -4.64 5.53
N PRO A 194 17.43 -5.03 5.21
CA PRO A 194 16.41 -4.12 4.67
C PRO A 194 15.93 -3.16 5.76
N LEU A 195 15.95 -1.86 5.47
CA LEU A 195 15.65 -0.82 6.45
C LEU A 195 14.45 0.05 6.07
N GLY A 196 14.13 0.16 4.78
CA GLY A 196 13.00 0.96 4.32
C GLY A 196 12.65 0.71 2.87
N LEU A 197 11.39 1.01 2.53
CA LEU A 197 10.89 1.01 1.15
C LEU A 197 10.38 2.42 0.83
N ALA A 198 10.86 3.00 -0.27
CA ALA A 198 10.46 4.33 -0.71
C ALA A 198 9.99 4.30 -2.16
N GLN A 199 8.97 5.12 -2.45
CA GLN A 199 8.51 5.35 -3.81
C GLN A 199 8.92 6.76 -4.25
N GLN A 200 9.67 6.85 -5.34
CA GLN A 200 10.05 8.09 -5.98
C GLN A 200 9.52 8.13 -7.42
N GLY A 201 8.43 8.84 -7.62
CA GLY A 201 7.68 8.78 -8.86
C GLY A 201 7.25 7.34 -9.18
N PRO A 202 7.55 6.79 -10.38
CA PRO A 202 7.17 5.43 -10.75
C PRO A 202 8.14 4.34 -10.22
N ARG A 203 9.20 4.70 -9.50
CA ARG A 203 10.26 3.78 -9.07
C ARG A 203 10.17 3.47 -7.59
N LEU A 204 10.44 2.20 -7.23
CA LEU A 204 10.56 1.76 -5.85
C LEU A 204 12.04 1.54 -5.51
N TYR A 205 12.42 1.94 -4.30
CA TYR A 205 13.76 1.80 -3.77
C TYR A 205 13.73 1.09 -2.41
N LEU A 206 14.58 0.10 -2.27
CA LEU A 206 14.92 -0.52 -1.00
C LEU A 206 16.09 0.26 -0.38
N VAL A 207 15.90 0.82 0.81
CA VAL A 207 16.99 1.32 1.64
C VAL A 207 17.49 0.17 2.49
N CYS A 208 18.79 -0.11 2.44
CA CYS A 208 19.39 -1.24 3.15
C CYS A 208 20.85 -0.97 3.52
N ARG A 209 21.39 -1.72 4.49
CA ARG A 209 22.84 -1.89 4.73
C ARG A 209 23.28 -3.22 4.16
N PHE A 210 24.41 -3.24 3.51
CA PHE A 210 25.05 -4.50 3.10
C PHE A 210 25.70 -5.14 4.32
N GLU A 211 25.75 -6.47 4.36
CA GLU A 211 26.58 -7.18 5.34
C GLU A 211 28.00 -6.62 5.30
N ASP A 212 28.63 -6.42 6.43
CA ASP A 212 29.97 -5.82 6.59
C ASP A 212 30.09 -4.31 6.25
N PHE A 213 28.97 -3.59 6.08
CA PHE A 213 28.98 -2.14 5.84
C PHE A 213 28.03 -1.41 6.79
N ASP A 214 28.44 -0.26 7.29
CA ASP A 214 27.65 0.54 8.23
C ASP A 214 26.83 1.65 7.55
N ASN A 215 27.00 1.83 6.23
CA ASN A 215 26.28 2.88 5.51
C ASN A 215 25.07 2.36 4.74
N GLU A 216 24.00 3.14 4.75
CA GLU A 216 22.77 2.86 4.00
C GLU A 216 22.97 3.15 2.50
N ARG A 217 22.30 2.32 1.69
CA ARG A 217 22.26 2.47 0.23
C ARG A 217 20.83 2.26 -0.26
N SER A 218 20.46 3.03 -1.30
CA SER A 218 19.19 2.89 -2.00
C SER A 218 19.36 1.98 -3.22
N LEU A 219 18.70 0.84 -3.22
CA LEU A 219 18.67 -0.10 -4.33
C LEU A 219 17.35 -0.01 -5.08
N ALA A 220 17.38 0.28 -6.37
CA ALA A 220 16.17 0.29 -7.19
C ALA A 220 15.63 -1.14 -7.38
N LEU A 221 14.37 -1.40 -7.00
CA LEU A 221 13.77 -2.74 -7.03
C LEU A 221 13.82 -3.38 -8.41
N HIS A 222 13.60 -2.61 -9.47
CA HIS A 222 13.65 -3.10 -10.85
C HIS A 222 15.04 -3.57 -11.32
N ARG A 223 16.08 -3.30 -10.53
CA ARG A 223 17.45 -3.78 -10.75
C ARG A 223 17.77 -5.02 -9.92
N ILE A 224 16.91 -5.43 -9.03
CA ILE A 224 16.98 -6.70 -8.29
C ILE A 224 16.42 -7.79 -9.20
N ARG A 225 17.25 -8.76 -9.54
CA ARG A 225 16.89 -9.89 -10.41
C ARG A 225 16.28 -11.05 -9.64
N LYS A 226 16.76 -11.26 -8.41
CA LYS A 226 16.24 -12.22 -7.44
C LYS A 226 16.38 -11.64 -6.05
N ALA A 227 15.42 -11.92 -5.21
CA ALA A 227 15.44 -11.66 -3.79
C ALA A 227 14.94 -12.90 -3.05
N GLN A 228 15.48 -13.15 -1.87
CA GLN A 228 15.03 -14.22 -0.98
C GLN A 228 15.19 -13.77 0.46
N ALA A 229 14.09 -13.70 1.18
CA ALA A 229 14.12 -13.44 2.61
C ALA A 229 14.74 -14.64 3.35
N SER A 230 15.69 -14.35 4.22
CA SER A 230 16.33 -15.34 5.08
C SER A 230 15.40 -15.71 6.24
N THR A 231 15.68 -16.81 6.91
CA THR A 231 15.06 -17.13 8.22
C THR A 231 15.73 -16.43 9.40
N LEU A 232 16.87 -15.77 9.16
CA LEU A 232 17.63 -15.07 10.20
C LEU A 232 17.13 -13.63 10.32
N SER A 233 16.76 -13.23 11.53
CA SER A 233 16.40 -11.85 11.85
C SER A 233 17.65 -11.03 12.17
N PHE A 234 17.50 -9.70 12.11
CA PHE A 234 18.50 -8.74 12.58
C PHE A 234 17.86 -7.74 13.54
N GLU A 235 18.68 -7.14 14.40
CA GLU A 235 18.25 -6.01 15.20
C GLU A 235 18.32 -4.74 14.33
N ARG A 236 17.18 -4.06 14.17
CA ARG A 236 17.11 -2.82 13.38
C ARG A 236 17.94 -1.73 14.04
N PRO A 237 18.84 -1.06 13.31
CA PRO A 237 19.61 0.06 13.83
C PRO A 237 18.70 1.15 14.38
N LYS A 238 18.88 1.52 15.65
CA LYS A 238 18.02 2.49 16.36
C LYS A 238 18.19 3.91 15.81
N GLU A 239 19.37 4.19 15.29
CA GLU A 239 19.75 5.49 14.70
C GLU A 239 19.19 5.69 13.28
N PHE A 240 18.71 4.64 12.63
CA PHE A 240 18.17 4.76 11.27
C PHE A 240 16.72 5.24 11.31
N ASP A 241 16.48 6.36 10.66
CA ASP A 241 15.16 6.91 10.37
C ASP A 241 15.00 7.17 8.86
N LEU A 242 13.96 6.62 8.26
CA LEU A 242 13.70 6.74 6.83
C LEU A 242 13.29 8.17 6.43
N ALA A 243 12.59 8.88 7.32
CA ALA A 243 12.19 10.25 7.05
C ALA A 243 13.40 11.20 7.10
N GLN A 244 14.35 10.96 8.03
CA GLN A 244 15.61 11.69 8.06
C GLN A 244 16.47 11.35 6.84
N TYR A 245 16.53 10.09 6.43
CA TYR A 245 17.25 9.67 5.21
C TYR A 245 16.73 10.39 3.95
N ASP A 246 15.40 10.58 3.85
CA ASP A 246 14.79 11.38 2.78
C ASP A 246 15.11 12.89 2.94
N ALA A 247 14.97 13.42 4.16
CA ALA A 247 15.26 14.83 4.46
C ALA A 247 16.73 15.21 4.21
N ASP A 248 17.64 14.25 4.32
CA ASP A 248 19.06 14.40 3.96
C ASP A 248 19.29 14.35 2.42
N GLY A 249 18.24 14.27 1.63
CA GLY A 249 18.31 14.27 0.16
C GLY A 249 18.94 13.02 -0.44
N ARG A 250 18.96 11.89 0.30
CA ARG A 250 19.64 10.64 -0.13
C ARG A 250 19.05 10.05 -1.41
N PHE A 251 17.74 10.20 -1.63
CA PHE A 251 17.10 9.80 -2.88
C PHE A 251 17.40 10.76 -4.05
N GLY A 252 17.92 11.94 -3.77
CA GLY A 252 18.40 12.93 -4.73
C GLY A 252 19.93 12.96 -4.87
N PHE A 253 20.64 11.94 -4.35
CA PHE A 253 22.11 11.89 -4.30
C PHE A 253 22.73 13.00 -3.45
N GLY A 254 22.07 13.46 -2.41
CA GLY A 254 22.57 14.29 -1.35
C GLY A 254 23.10 13.47 -0.17
N TYR A 255 23.79 14.12 0.75
CA TYR A 255 24.38 13.50 1.94
C TYR A 255 24.05 14.27 3.24
N GLY A 256 23.02 15.10 3.22
CA GLY A 256 22.59 15.89 4.37
C GLY A 256 23.26 17.27 4.46
N GLU A 257 24.26 17.53 3.63
CA GLU A 257 24.94 18.84 3.58
C GLU A 257 23.95 19.92 3.16
N LYS A 258 23.86 20.99 3.97
CA LYS A 258 22.98 22.12 3.70
C LYS A 258 23.76 23.30 3.14
N VAL A 259 23.17 23.96 2.18
CA VAL A 259 23.70 25.16 1.55
C VAL A 259 22.68 26.30 1.62
N ARG A 260 23.15 27.52 1.74
CA ARG A 260 22.38 28.71 1.43
C ARG A 260 22.40 28.90 -0.08
N LEU A 261 21.27 28.56 -0.72
CA LEU A 261 21.04 28.75 -2.14
C LEU A 261 20.47 30.13 -2.37
N THR A 262 21.11 30.92 -3.25
CA THR A 262 20.61 32.22 -3.73
C THR A 262 20.60 32.18 -5.25
N PHE A 263 19.53 32.65 -5.87
CA PHE A 263 19.40 32.73 -7.33
C PHE A 263 18.39 33.79 -7.73
N GLU A 264 18.53 34.27 -8.95
CA GLU A 264 17.54 35.12 -9.60
C GLU A 264 16.74 34.29 -10.59
N ILE A 265 15.43 34.47 -10.60
CA ILE A 265 14.51 33.74 -11.48
C ILE A 265 13.48 34.70 -12.06
N GLU A 266 13.12 34.50 -13.33
CA GLU A 266 12.02 35.25 -13.96
C GLU A 266 10.74 35.12 -13.12
N THR A 267 10.02 36.22 -12.94
CA THR A 267 8.82 36.28 -12.09
C THR A 267 7.77 35.27 -12.53
N GLU A 268 7.56 35.09 -13.82
CA GLU A 268 6.60 34.11 -14.34
C GLU A 268 7.02 32.67 -14.05
N ALA A 269 8.29 32.32 -14.27
CA ALA A 269 8.83 30.99 -14.03
C ALA A 269 8.90 30.65 -12.53
N GLY A 270 9.24 31.64 -11.69
CA GLY A 270 9.45 31.51 -10.24
C GLY A 270 8.23 31.77 -9.38
N PHE A 271 7.09 32.20 -9.95
CA PHE A 271 5.91 32.58 -9.18
C PHE A 271 5.45 31.50 -8.19
N HIS A 272 5.45 30.26 -8.63
CA HIS A 272 5.06 29.11 -7.80
C HIS A 272 5.93 28.95 -6.54
N LEU A 273 7.17 29.43 -6.53
CA LEU A 273 8.06 29.39 -5.36
C LEU A 273 7.67 30.42 -4.29
N THR A 274 6.86 31.44 -4.65
CA THR A 274 6.30 32.36 -3.65
C THR A 274 5.15 31.74 -2.87
N GLU A 275 4.48 30.72 -3.44
CA GLU A 275 3.36 29.99 -2.84
C GLU A 275 3.81 28.69 -2.17
N THR A 276 4.81 28.02 -2.75
CA THR A 276 5.36 26.74 -2.29
C THR A 276 6.88 26.88 -2.10
N PRO A 277 7.33 27.39 -0.94
CA PRO A 277 8.73 27.71 -0.71
C PRO A 277 9.62 26.45 -0.62
N LEU A 278 10.89 26.57 -1.02
CA LEU A 278 11.92 25.53 -0.94
C LEU A 278 12.26 25.16 0.51
N SER A 279 12.14 26.10 1.44
CA SER A 279 12.38 25.90 2.87
C SER A 279 11.60 26.93 3.71
N ARG A 280 11.52 26.67 5.03
CA ARG A 280 10.83 27.57 5.96
C ARG A 280 11.49 28.94 6.09
N ASP A 281 12.79 29.04 5.82
CA ASP A 281 13.58 30.26 5.88
C ASP A 281 13.77 30.90 4.50
N GLN A 282 12.94 30.51 3.51
CA GLN A 282 12.98 31.15 2.21
C GLN A 282 12.66 32.63 2.29
N HIS A 283 13.46 33.45 1.64
CA HIS A 283 13.26 34.86 1.45
C HIS A 283 13.13 35.16 -0.04
N VAL A 284 12.13 35.96 -0.40
CA VAL A 284 11.87 36.40 -1.78
C VAL A 284 12.02 37.92 -1.82
N LYS A 285 12.81 38.42 -2.75
CA LYS A 285 13.00 39.84 -3.01
C LYS A 285 12.68 40.15 -4.47
N TYR A 286 11.78 41.07 -4.74
CA TYR A 286 11.50 41.57 -6.07
C TYR A 286 12.61 42.50 -6.49
N LEU A 287 13.36 42.16 -7.53
CA LEU A 287 14.42 43.03 -8.07
C LEU A 287 13.82 44.11 -8.99
N ASP A 288 12.89 43.67 -9.85
CA ASP A 288 12.09 44.49 -10.73
C ASP A 288 10.77 43.77 -11.08
N ASN A 289 10.09 44.15 -12.15
CA ASN A 289 8.84 43.52 -12.58
C ASN A 289 9.05 42.16 -13.25
N GLU A 290 10.27 41.83 -13.66
CA GLU A 290 10.59 40.62 -14.42
C GLU A 290 11.37 39.59 -13.61
N TRP A 291 12.07 40.01 -12.53
CA TRP A 291 12.99 39.16 -11.80
C TRP A 291 12.75 39.13 -10.29
N LEU A 292 12.85 37.94 -9.73
CA LEU A 292 12.84 37.66 -8.29
C LEU A 292 14.21 37.15 -7.86
N GLU A 293 14.70 37.60 -6.71
CA GLU A 293 15.82 36.98 -6.01
C GLU A 293 15.24 36.06 -4.92
N ILE A 294 15.60 34.79 -4.94
CA ILE A 294 15.19 33.80 -3.93
C ILE A 294 16.42 33.32 -3.18
N THR A 295 16.31 33.32 -1.86
CA THR A 295 17.32 32.76 -0.96
C THR A 295 16.65 31.76 -0.03
N ALA A 296 17.21 30.53 0.08
CA ALA A 296 16.66 29.45 0.90
C ALA A 296 17.79 28.51 1.39
N THR A 297 17.58 27.87 2.54
CA THR A 297 18.46 26.81 3.00
C THR A 297 17.94 25.46 2.47
N VAL A 298 18.73 24.78 1.68
CA VAL A 298 18.35 23.51 1.03
C VAL A 298 19.47 22.48 1.18
N VAL A 299 19.11 21.20 1.04
CA VAL A 299 20.13 20.14 0.97
C VAL A 299 20.83 20.18 -0.40
N ASP A 300 22.14 20.17 -0.38
CA ASP A 300 22.93 20.08 -1.61
C ASP A 300 22.83 18.66 -2.19
N SER A 301 22.35 18.55 -3.42
CA SER A 301 22.10 17.26 -4.07
C SER A 301 22.15 17.40 -5.59
N ALA A 302 22.42 16.28 -6.28
CA ALA A 302 22.34 16.26 -7.74
C ALA A 302 20.94 16.57 -8.26
N MET A 303 19.89 16.21 -7.50
CA MET A 303 18.51 16.51 -7.85
C MET A 303 18.24 18.02 -7.82
N LEU A 304 18.82 18.73 -6.83
CA LEU A 304 18.76 20.21 -6.78
C LEU A 304 19.43 20.81 -8.04
N ASP A 305 20.59 20.30 -8.43
CA ASP A 305 21.27 20.77 -9.64
C ASP A 305 20.46 20.54 -10.92
N TRP A 306 19.80 19.38 -11.01
CA TRP A 306 18.93 19.08 -12.15
C TRP A 306 17.70 19.99 -12.17
N TRP A 307 17.12 20.25 -11.00
CA TRP A 307 15.97 21.14 -10.85
C TRP A 307 16.33 22.56 -11.27
N ILE A 308 17.46 23.10 -10.80
CA ILE A 308 17.98 24.41 -11.22
C ILE A 308 18.17 24.49 -12.74
N ARG A 309 18.84 23.49 -13.32
CA ARG A 309 19.07 23.43 -14.78
C ARG A 309 17.78 23.31 -15.58
N GLY A 310 16.72 22.81 -15.00
CA GLY A 310 15.40 22.66 -15.63
C GLY A 310 14.75 24.00 -16.00
N PHE A 311 15.15 25.11 -15.35
CA PHE A 311 14.66 26.47 -15.66
C PHE A 311 15.38 27.09 -16.88
N GLY A 312 16.51 26.54 -17.33
CA GLY A 312 17.23 27.04 -18.50
C GLY A 312 17.64 28.50 -18.33
N GLU A 313 17.21 29.37 -19.27
CA GLU A 313 17.55 30.80 -19.28
C GLU A 313 16.72 31.62 -18.29
N ALA A 314 15.61 31.08 -17.80
CA ALA A 314 14.76 31.75 -16.82
C ALA A 314 15.37 31.84 -15.40
N ILE A 315 16.54 31.23 -15.16
CA ILE A 315 17.29 31.31 -13.91
C ILE A 315 18.72 31.81 -14.16
N ARG A 316 19.22 32.67 -13.28
CA ARG A 316 20.58 33.21 -13.37
C ARG A 316 21.16 33.49 -11.99
N ALA A 317 22.42 33.90 -11.91
CA ALA A 317 23.13 34.29 -10.68
C ALA A 317 23.05 33.24 -9.55
N VAL A 318 23.02 31.96 -9.91
CA VAL A 318 22.92 30.85 -8.95
C VAL A 318 24.18 30.78 -8.10
N LYS A 319 24.01 30.87 -6.78
CA LYS A 319 25.09 30.78 -5.80
C LYS A 319 24.73 29.80 -4.69
N LYS A 320 25.63 28.88 -4.38
CA LYS A 320 25.57 28.00 -3.23
C LYS A 320 26.65 28.41 -2.23
N THR A 321 26.26 28.67 -0.99
CA THR A 321 27.20 28.96 0.10
C THR A 321 27.05 27.88 1.15
N ILE A 322 28.12 27.15 1.44
CA ILE A 322 28.13 26.11 2.48
C ILE A 322 27.81 26.80 3.82
N LEU A 323 26.93 26.18 4.58
CA LEU A 323 26.65 26.59 5.94
C LEU A 323 27.64 25.89 6.85
N ASP A 324 28.46 26.65 7.55
CA ASP A 324 29.30 26.09 8.63
C ASP A 324 28.36 25.47 9.69
N ALA A 325 28.67 24.25 10.10
CA ALA A 325 27.87 23.43 11.00
C ALA A 325 27.83 23.98 12.43
#